data_c699345a950ffa2e9d27cc84f907fb44
#
_entry.id   c699345a950ffa2e9d27cc84f907fb44
#
_cell.length_a   1.000
_cell.length_b   1.000
_cell.length_c   1.000
_cell.angle_alpha   90.00
_cell.angle_beta   90.00
_cell.angle_gamma   90.00
#
_symmetry.space_group_name_H-M   'P 1'
#
loop_
_entity.id
_entity.type
_entity.pdbx_description
1 polymer ?
#
loop_
_entity_poly.entity_id
_entity_poly.type
_entity_poly.pdbx_seq_one_letter_code
_entity_poly.pdbx_strand_id
1 'polypeptide(L)'
;KYGIKPDMVLPTCGSDEMVDLIAKTFIDPGSEVVMAEVTFPRYLSTSQMMGANLKIVPMKNMAYDLEGFRRAITPQTRLVWLCNPNNPTGSFFARDELIRLLESISPETLVVYDEAYFEFAAHPEYPRDSLDLLQRHRNMLVMKTLSKAYGIAGLRIGFTIGDSALLGMINKIRNPFNVTLLT
;
A
#
# COMPACT_ATOMS: atom_id res chain seq x y z
N LYS A 1 -17.88 -0.87 13.92
CA LYS A 1 -16.75 -0.81 14.83
C LYS A 1 -15.66 0.15 14.31
N TYR A 2 -15.33 0.09 13.01
CA TYR A 2 -14.23 0.85 12.40
C TYR A 2 -14.70 2.06 11.57
N GLY A 3 -16.00 2.39 11.53
CA GLY A 3 -16.53 3.48 10.73
C GLY A 3 -16.37 3.30 9.21
N ILE A 4 -16.03 2.10 8.76
CA ILE A 4 -15.80 1.76 7.36
C ILE A 4 -17.16 1.56 6.67
N LYS A 5 -17.38 2.28 5.58
CA LYS A 5 -18.56 2.15 4.72
C LYS A 5 -18.24 1.22 3.54
N PRO A 6 -19.26 0.64 2.88
CA PRO A 6 -19.04 -0.22 1.71
C PRO A 6 -18.27 0.44 0.56
N ASP A 7 -18.47 1.72 0.32
CA ASP A 7 -17.79 2.52 -0.70
C ASP A 7 -16.32 2.83 -0.37
N MET A 8 -15.91 2.56 0.87
CA MET A 8 -14.52 2.66 1.33
C MET A 8 -13.76 1.33 1.21
N VAL A 9 -14.33 0.30 0.59
CA VAL A 9 -13.69 -1.02 0.42
C VAL A 9 -13.81 -1.44 -1.04
N LEU A 10 -12.67 -1.80 -1.66
CA LEU A 10 -12.63 -2.30 -3.03
C LEU A 10 -12.02 -3.70 -3.05
N PRO A 11 -12.81 -4.76 -3.35
CA PRO A 11 -12.30 -6.11 -3.51
C PRO A 11 -11.60 -6.30 -4.86
N THR A 12 -10.57 -7.15 -4.87
CA THR A 12 -9.78 -7.50 -6.05
C THR A 12 -9.39 -8.97 -6.09
N CYS A 13 -8.94 -9.43 -7.26
CA CYS A 13 -8.40 -10.78 -7.48
C CYS A 13 -7.02 -10.95 -6.80
N GLY A 14 -7.02 -10.99 -5.46
CA GLY A 14 -5.84 -10.85 -4.63
C GLY A 14 -5.34 -9.40 -4.55
N SER A 15 -4.47 -9.11 -3.60
CA SER A 15 -3.84 -7.77 -3.47
C SER A 15 -2.92 -7.45 -4.66
N ASP A 16 -2.44 -8.44 -5.39
CA ASP A 16 -1.57 -8.26 -6.55
C ASP A 16 -2.27 -7.48 -7.69
N GLU A 17 -3.56 -7.78 -7.97
CA GLU A 17 -4.34 -6.99 -8.92
C GLU A 17 -4.47 -5.53 -8.46
N MET A 18 -4.62 -5.29 -7.15
CA MET A 18 -4.72 -3.93 -6.63
C MET A 18 -3.44 -3.13 -6.88
N VAL A 19 -2.26 -3.76 -6.74
CA VAL A 19 -0.98 -3.10 -7.07
C VAL A 19 -0.97 -2.61 -8.52
N ASP A 20 -1.42 -3.44 -9.46
CA ASP A 20 -1.54 -3.05 -10.88
C ASP A 20 -2.55 -1.92 -11.08
N LEU A 21 -3.72 -2.01 -10.46
CA LEU A 21 -4.76 -0.99 -10.60
C LEU A 21 -4.33 0.35 -10.01
N ILE A 22 -3.66 0.35 -8.86
CA ILE A 22 -3.12 1.58 -8.24
C ILE A 22 -2.08 2.20 -9.16
N ALA A 23 -1.11 1.41 -9.64
CA ALA A 23 -0.08 1.92 -10.54
C ALA A 23 -0.68 2.54 -11.80
N LYS A 24 -1.63 1.86 -12.45
CA LYS A 24 -2.33 2.35 -13.64
C LYS A 24 -3.20 3.59 -13.40
N THR A 25 -3.68 3.79 -12.18
CA THR A 25 -4.56 4.93 -11.85
C THR A 25 -3.78 6.18 -11.50
N PHE A 26 -2.63 6.04 -10.81
CA PHE A 26 -1.97 7.16 -10.14
C PHE A 26 -0.54 7.44 -10.65
N ILE A 27 0.00 6.60 -11.52
CA ILE A 27 1.35 6.82 -12.07
C ILE A 27 1.24 7.19 -13.55
N ASP A 28 1.62 8.41 -13.86
CA ASP A 28 1.88 8.86 -15.21
C ASP A 28 3.38 8.74 -15.54
N PRO A 29 3.79 8.63 -16.82
CA PRO A 29 5.20 8.64 -17.20
C PRO A 29 5.94 9.84 -16.61
N GLY A 30 7.05 9.57 -15.90
CA GLY A 30 7.84 10.58 -15.20
C GLY A 30 7.38 10.91 -13.78
N SER A 31 6.25 10.41 -13.31
CA SER A 31 5.84 10.55 -11.90
C SER A 31 6.88 9.97 -10.95
N GLU A 32 7.21 10.68 -9.88
CA GLU A 32 8.09 10.12 -8.85
C GLU A 32 7.35 9.12 -7.97
N VAL A 33 7.97 7.95 -7.79
CA VAL A 33 7.47 6.86 -6.93
C VAL A 33 8.56 6.46 -5.95
N VAL A 34 8.25 6.44 -4.66
CA VAL A 34 9.20 6.10 -3.60
C VAL A 34 8.89 4.69 -3.07
N MET A 35 9.93 3.86 -2.95
CA MET A 35 9.84 2.51 -2.39
C MET A 35 11.17 2.09 -1.76
N ALA A 36 11.14 1.04 -0.92
CA ALA A 36 12.35 0.45 -0.39
C ALA A 36 13.09 -0.39 -1.44
N GLU A 37 14.41 -0.48 -1.28
CA GLU A 37 15.30 -1.29 -2.13
C GLU A 37 14.92 -2.78 -2.14
N VAL A 38 14.59 -3.32 -0.96
CA VAL A 38 14.19 -4.71 -0.80
C VAL A 38 12.77 -4.76 -0.26
N THR A 39 11.81 -4.97 -1.14
CA THR A 39 10.38 -5.07 -0.81
C THR A 39 9.67 -5.95 -1.83
N PHE A 40 8.34 -6.00 -1.81
CA PHE A 40 7.57 -6.82 -2.74
C PHE A 40 7.84 -6.42 -4.21
N PRO A 41 8.37 -7.34 -5.05
CA PRO A 41 8.88 -6.99 -6.38
C PRO A 41 7.86 -6.36 -7.32
N ARG A 42 6.56 -6.58 -7.08
CA ARG A 42 5.49 -6.03 -7.92
C ARG A 42 5.44 -4.51 -7.87
N TYR A 43 5.81 -3.87 -6.76
CA TYR A 43 5.85 -2.40 -6.70
C TYR A 43 6.85 -1.84 -7.71
N LEU A 44 8.03 -2.46 -7.80
CA LEU A 44 9.06 -2.08 -8.75
C LEU A 44 8.57 -2.28 -10.20
N SER A 45 8.17 -3.51 -10.51
CA SER A 45 7.80 -3.88 -11.89
C SER A 45 6.61 -3.09 -12.41
N THR A 46 5.56 -2.90 -11.62
CA THR A 46 4.38 -2.14 -12.06
C THR A 46 4.68 -0.66 -12.21
N SER A 47 5.46 -0.07 -11.28
CA SER A 47 5.86 1.33 -11.39
C SER A 47 6.75 1.59 -12.60
N GLN A 48 7.68 0.67 -12.90
CA GLN A 48 8.51 0.74 -14.14
C GLN A 48 7.66 0.63 -15.40
N MET A 49 6.70 -0.29 -15.45
CA MET A 49 5.80 -0.44 -16.59
C MET A 49 4.99 0.82 -16.88
N MET A 50 4.67 1.60 -15.85
CA MET A 50 4.00 2.89 -15.99
C MET A 50 4.94 4.05 -16.30
N GLY A 51 6.24 3.82 -16.44
CA GLY A 51 7.23 4.85 -16.77
C GLY A 51 7.58 5.78 -15.60
N ALA A 52 7.45 5.29 -14.37
CA ALA A 52 7.76 6.07 -13.17
C ALA A 52 9.25 6.43 -13.06
N ASN A 53 9.53 7.59 -12.47
CA ASN A 53 10.84 7.97 -11.97
C ASN A 53 10.98 7.42 -10.53
N LEU A 54 11.74 6.32 -10.40
CA LEU A 54 11.84 5.59 -9.15
C LEU A 54 12.85 6.20 -8.18
N LYS A 55 12.42 6.44 -6.95
CA LYS A 55 13.24 6.82 -5.80
C LYS A 55 13.37 5.61 -4.88
N ILE A 56 14.44 4.86 -5.07
CA ILE A 56 14.71 3.65 -4.28
C ILE A 56 15.46 4.03 -3.00
N VAL A 57 14.87 3.73 -1.85
CA VAL A 57 15.46 3.99 -0.54
C VAL A 57 16.20 2.75 -0.05
N PRO A 58 17.52 2.85 0.20
CA PRO A 58 18.29 1.75 0.75
C PRO A 58 17.76 1.26 2.10
N MET A 59 17.87 -0.02 2.34
CA MET A 59 17.51 -0.61 3.63
C MET A 59 18.57 -0.36 4.69
N LYS A 60 18.15 -0.25 5.95
CA LYS A 60 19.03 -0.24 7.12
C LYS A 60 18.84 -1.53 7.92
N ASN A 61 19.88 -2.35 8.02
CA ASN A 61 19.82 -3.64 8.72
C ASN A 61 18.62 -4.50 8.27
N MET A 62 18.36 -4.56 6.97
CA MET A 62 17.22 -5.25 6.36
C MET A 62 15.83 -4.73 6.81
N ALA A 63 15.76 -3.53 7.38
CA ALA A 63 14.52 -2.82 7.73
C ALA A 63 14.39 -1.52 6.93
N TYR A 64 13.16 -0.99 6.87
CA TYR A 64 12.88 0.29 6.21
C TYR A 64 13.59 1.45 6.91
N ASP A 65 14.25 2.32 6.14
CA ASP A 65 14.74 3.63 6.61
C ASP A 65 13.65 4.69 6.36
N LEU A 66 12.68 4.86 7.26
CA LEU A 66 11.62 5.85 7.08
C LEU A 66 12.14 7.30 7.06
N GLU A 67 13.28 7.59 7.68
CA GLU A 67 13.95 8.88 7.52
C GLU A 67 14.54 9.03 6.10
N GLY A 68 15.04 7.95 5.52
CA GLY A 68 15.41 7.89 4.10
C GLY A 68 14.22 8.16 3.19
N PHE A 69 13.05 7.57 3.48
CA PHE A 69 11.80 7.87 2.76
C PHE A 69 11.46 9.36 2.82
N ARG A 70 11.49 9.97 4.02
CA ARG A 70 11.22 11.42 4.19
C ARG A 70 12.14 12.29 3.34
N ARG A 71 13.43 11.92 3.22
CA ARG A 71 14.40 12.65 2.38
C ARG A 71 14.18 12.42 0.89
N ALA A 72 13.68 11.24 0.49
CA ALA A 72 13.44 10.88 -0.90
C ALA A 72 12.15 11.49 -1.47
N ILE A 73 11.16 11.72 -0.60
CA ILE A 73 9.87 12.30 -0.98
C ILE A 73 10.05 13.79 -1.33
N THR A 74 9.52 14.19 -2.48
CA THR A 74 9.54 15.55 -2.99
C THR A 74 8.12 16.01 -3.33
N PRO A 75 7.89 17.30 -3.65
CA PRO A 75 6.59 17.77 -4.15
C PRO A 75 6.13 17.08 -5.46
N GLN A 76 7.04 16.44 -6.19
CA GLN A 76 6.75 15.68 -7.41
C GLN A 76 6.39 14.22 -7.13
N THR A 77 6.56 13.73 -5.89
CA THR A 77 6.24 12.36 -5.52
C THR A 77 4.73 12.15 -5.60
N ARG A 78 4.31 11.18 -6.41
CA ARG A 78 2.90 10.82 -6.60
C ARG A 78 2.48 9.61 -5.77
N LEU A 79 3.41 8.69 -5.53
CA LEU A 79 3.10 7.42 -4.86
C LEU A 79 4.25 6.99 -3.94
N VAL A 80 3.88 6.49 -2.77
CA VAL A 80 4.80 5.84 -1.81
C VAL A 80 4.29 4.45 -1.50
N TRP A 81 5.13 3.41 -1.77
CA TRP A 81 4.85 2.04 -1.41
C TRP A 81 5.44 1.68 -0.05
N LEU A 82 4.61 1.24 0.89
CA LEU A 82 5.01 0.79 2.22
C LEU A 82 4.47 -0.61 2.48
N CYS A 83 5.34 -1.59 2.70
CA CYS A 83 4.98 -2.96 3.05
C CYS A 83 5.31 -3.22 4.52
N ASN A 84 4.32 -3.48 5.36
CA ASN A 84 4.54 -3.64 6.79
C ASN A 84 3.59 -4.68 7.41
N PRO A 85 4.10 -5.86 7.84
CA PRO A 85 5.50 -6.30 7.78
C PRO A 85 6.03 -6.46 6.35
N ASN A 86 7.33 -6.18 6.16
CA ASN A 86 7.94 -6.20 4.85
C ASN A 86 8.10 -7.62 4.29
N ASN A 87 7.84 -7.79 3.02
CA ASN A 87 8.17 -8.96 2.23
C ASN A 87 9.40 -8.63 1.36
N PRO A 88 10.55 -9.36 1.45
CA PRO A 88 10.71 -10.67 2.08
C PRO A 88 11.35 -10.65 3.48
N THR A 89 11.73 -9.49 4.02
CA THR A 89 12.62 -9.42 5.20
C THR A 89 11.93 -9.76 6.52
N GLY A 90 10.59 -9.65 6.57
CA GLY A 90 9.81 -9.82 7.80
C GLY A 90 9.99 -8.67 8.81
N SER A 91 10.82 -7.67 8.49
CA SER A 91 10.98 -6.49 9.32
C SER A 91 9.71 -5.64 9.33
N PHE A 92 9.54 -4.86 10.37
CA PHE A 92 8.46 -3.89 10.48
C PHE A 92 9.00 -2.55 11.00
N PHE A 93 8.25 -1.49 10.78
CA PHE A 93 8.49 -0.19 11.41
C PHE A 93 7.38 0.11 12.42
N ALA A 94 7.74 0.82 13.49
CA ALA A 94 6.86 1.11 14.59
C ALA A 94 5.78 2.15 14.22
N ARG A 95 4.71 2.19 15.03
CA ARG A 95 3.59 3.10 14.83
C ARG A 95 4.00 4.58 14.76
N ASP A 96 4.85 5.00 15.68
CA ASP A 96 5.25 6.41 15.75
C ASP A 96 6.14 6.83 14.57
N GLU A 97 6.91 5.89 14.01
CA GLU A 97 7.68 6.13 12.80
C GLU A 97 6.77 6.32 11.59
N LEU A 98 5.72 5.46 11.48
CA LEU A 98 4.70 5.59 10.42
C LEU A 98 3.97 6.93 10.52
N ILE A 99 3.54 7.34 11.71
CA ILE A 99 2.84 8.63 11.91
C ILE A 99 3.72 9.79 11.49
N ARG A 100 4.99 9.84 11.95
CA ARG A 100 5.93 10.90 11.55
C ARG A 100 6.14 10.97 10.04
N LEU A 101 6.17 9.82 9.37
CA LEU A 101 6.26 9.79 7.91
C LEU A 101 4.99 10.35 7.29
N LEU A 102 3.80 9.86 7.67
CA LEU A 102 2.51 10.30 7.12
C LEU A 102 2.28 11.80 7.31
N GLU A 103 2.62 12.36 8.47
CA GLU A 103 2.52 13.79 8.75
C GLU A 103 3.46 14.66 7.90
N SER A 104 4.54 14.07 7.37
CA SER A 104 5.50 14.78 6.51
C SER A 104 5.15 14.72 5.01
N ILE A 105 4.17 13.90 4.62
CA ILE A 105 3.79 13.66 3.23
C ILE A 105 2.68 14.63 2.83
N SER A 106 2.81 15.20 1.62
CA SER A 106 1.74 16.03 1.05
C SER A 106 0.44 15.24 0.89
N PRO A 107 -0.73 15.86 1.12
CA PRO A 107 -2.02 15.23 0.82
C PRO A 107 -2.21 14.82 -0.65
N GLU A 108 -1.42 15.36 -1.56
CA GLU A 108 -1.44 15.02 -2.99
C GLU A 108 -0.62 13.77 -3.32
N THR A 109 0.21 13.29 -2.41
CA THR A 109 0.99 12.07 -2.56
C THR A 109 0.20 10.88 -2.00
N LEU A 110 -0.08 9.89 -2.82
CA LEU A 110 -0.76 8.67 -2.38
C LEU A 110 0.20 7.79 -1.60
N VAL A 111 -0.23 7.33 -0.42
CA VAL A 111 0.50 6.34 0.38
C VAL A 111 -0.24 5.01 0.31
N VAL A 112 0.41 3.98 -0.20
CA VAL A 112 -0.10 2.62 -0.19
C VAL A 112 0.57 1.82 0.91
N TYR A 113 -0.23 1.44 1.89
CA TYR A 113 0.19 0.69 3.07
C TYR A 113 -0.26 -0.76 2.95
N ASP A 114 0.66 -1.64 2.59
CA ASP A 114 0.39 -3.06 2.36
C ASP A 114 0.55 -3.86 3.65
N GLU A 115 -0.55 -4.37 4.14
CA GLU A 115 -0.67 -5.20 5.34
C GLU A 115 -0.92 -6.69 5.00
N ALA A 116 -0.37 -7.19 3.90
CA ALA A 116 -0.58 -8.60 3.51
C ALA A 116 -0.13 -9.61 4.57
N TYR A 117 0.77 -9.22 5.47
CA TYR A 117 1.31 -10.04 6.56
C TYR A 117 0.94 -9.53 7.97
N PHE A 118 -0.05 -8.66 8.07
CA PHE A 118 -0.52 -8.04 9.32
C PHE A 118 -0.80 -9.04 10.43
N GLU A 119 -1.45 -10.16 10.11
CA GLU A 119 -1.88 -11.17 11.07
C GLU A 119 -0.70 -11.90 11.73
N PHE A 120 0.47 -11.92 11.08
CA PHE A 120 1.69 -12.53 11.62
C PHE A 120 2.50 -11.59 12.54
N ALA A 121 2.19 -10.31 12.54
CA ALA A 121 2.90 -9.32 13.37
C ALA A 121 2.41 -9.41 14.82
N ALA A 122 3.21 -10.00 15.70
CA ALA A 122 2.89 -10.15 17.13
C ALA A 122 3.54 -9.09 18.02
N HIS A 123 4.49 -8.29 17.50
CA HIS A 123 5.24 -7.31 18.28
C HIS A 123 4.33 -6.18 18.78
N PRO A 124 4.45 -5.75 20.05
CA PRO A 124 3.56 -4.71 20.62
C PRO A 124 3.71 -3.33 19.96
N GLU A 125 4.87 -2.99 19.40
CA GLU A 125 5.11 -1.73 18.69
C GLU A 125 4.61 -1.72 17.24
N TYR A 126 4.17 -2.88 16.72
CA TYR A 126 3.59 -2.94 15.38
C TYR A 126 2.29 -2.12 15.32
N PRO A 127 2.11 -1.23 14.32
CA PRO A 127 0.89 -0.42 14.20
C PRO A 127 -0.32 -1.30 13.86
N ARG A 128 -1.29 -1.36 14.77
CA ARG A 128 -2.52 -2.15 14.60
C ARG A 128 -3.76 -1.29 14.33
N ASP A 129 -3.56 0.00 14.23
CA ASP A 129 -4.60 1.02 14.08
C ASP A 129 -4.61 1.67 12.68
N SER A 130 -4.14 0.95 11.67
CA SER A 130 -4.09 1.46 10.28
C SER A 130 -5.44 2.00 9.79
N LEU A 131 -6.56 1.41 10.23
CA LEU A 131 -7.89 1.88 9.88
C LEU A 131 -8.26 3.20 10.57
N ASP A 132 -7.72 3.46 11.75
CA ASP A 132 -7.91 4.76 12.42
C ASP A 132 -7.04 5.84 11.76
N LEU A 133 -5.86 5.47 11.24
CA LEU A 133 -5.00 6.37 10.46
C LEU A 133 -5.67 6.83 9.16
N LEU A 134 -6.48 6.00 8.51
CA LEU A 134 -7.25 6.38 7.31
C LEU A 134 -8.20 7.55 7.55
N GLN A 135 -8.69 7.75 8.77
CA GLN A 135 -9.55 8.88 9.10
C GLN A 135 -8.80 10.22 9.10
N ARG A 136 -7.49 10.18 9.36
CA ARG A 136 -6.61 11.36 9.44
C ARG A 136 -5.84 11.60 8.15
N HIS A 137 -5.56 10.54 7.40
CA HIS A 137 -4.75 10.56 6.18
C HIS A 137 -5.57 10.04 5.00
N ARG A 138 -6.38 10.92 4.40
CA ARG A 138 -7.28 10.56 3.29
C ARG A 138 -6.53 10.15 2.01
N ASN A 139 -5.26 10.49 1.91
CA ASN A 139 -4.34 10.09 0.84
C ASN A 139 -3.66 8.73 1.10
N MET A 140 -4.15 7.95 2.06
CA MET A 140 -3.65 6.62 2.38
C MET A 140 -4.63 5.54 1.91
N LEU A 141 -4.09 4.44 1.37
CA LEU A 141 -4.81 3.20 1.08
C LEU A 141 -4.19 2.06 1.89
N VAL A 142 -5.02 1.27 2.55
CA VAL A 142 -4.58 0.05 3.26
C VAL A 142 -4.96 -1.17 2.45
N MET A 143 -3.96 -1.95 2.02
CA MET A 143 -4.15 -3.19 1.27
C MET A 143 -4.13 -4.40 2.20
N LYS A 144 -5.04 -5.33 1.98
CA LYS A 144 -5.13 -6.60 2.72
C LYS A 144 -5.39 -7.77 1.77
N THR A 145 -5.05 -8.98 2.24
CA THR A 145 -5.29 -10.20 1.47
C THR A 145 -5.72 -11.35 2.40
N LEU A 146 -6.55 -12.24 1.88
CA LEU A 146 -6.89 -13.50 2.57
C LEU A 146 -5.99 -14.67 2.12
N SER A 147 -5.02 -14.39 1.25
CA SER A 147 -4.13 -15.41 0.68
C SER A 147 -3.07 -15.94 1.65
N LYS A 148 -2.77 -15.22 2.74
CA LYS A 148 -1.67 -15.53 3.66
C LYS A 148 -2.16 -16.19 4.94
N ALA A 149 -2.39 -15.45 5.99
CA ALA A 149 -2.79 -15.99 7.30
C ALA A 149 -4.11 -16.80 7.26
N TYR A 150 -5.01 -16.46 6.37
CA TYR A 150 -6.29 -17.15 6.22
C TYR A 150 -6.21 -18.44 5.40
N GLY A 151 -5.08 -18.71 4.73
CA GLY A 151 -4.84 -19.97 4.01
C GLY A 151 -5.69 -20.22 2.76
N ILE A 152 -6.39 -19.19 2.24
CA ILE A 152 -7.31 -19.34 1.10
C ILE A 152 -6.79 -18.65 -0.17
N ALA A 153 -5.48 -18.76 -0.42
CA ALA A 153 -4.82 -18.16 -1.58
C ALA A 153 -5.47 -18.53 -2.93
N GLY A 154 -6.03 -19.74 -3.03
CA GLY A 154 -6.71 -20.23 -4.23
C GLY A 154 -8.00 -19.49 -4.56
N LEU A 155 -8.67 -18.86 -3.60
CA LEU A 155 -9.87 -18.05 -3.85
C LEU A 155 -9.57 -16.67 -4.44
N ARG A 156 -8.30 -16.24 -4.43
CA ARG A 156 -7.88 -14.98 -5.02
C ARG A 156 -8.60 -13.76 -4.41
N ILE A 157 -8.66 -13.66 -3.08
CA ILE A 157 -9.33 -12.56 -2.39
C ILE A 157 -8.30 -11.60 -1.81
N GLY A 158 -8.32 -10.37 -2.29
CA GLY A 158 -7.69 -9.20 -1.70
C GLY A 158 -8.67 -8.05 -1.64
N PHE A 159 -8.38 -7.05 -0.84
CA PHE A 159 -9.19 -5.84 -0.77
C PHE A 159 -8.35 -4.66 -0.28
N THR A 160 -8.80 -3.48 -0.66
CA THR A 160 -8.18 -2.23 -0.24
C THR A 160 -9.21 -1.36 0.44
N ILE A 161 -8.80 -0.70 1.51
CA ILE A 161 -9.61 0.21 2.30
C ILE A 161 -9.00 1.60 2.16
N GLY A 162 -9.85 2.61 1.96
CA GLY A 162 -9.42 3.99 1.85
C GLY A 162 -10.54 4.97 1.57
N ASP A 163 -10.17 6.18 1.18
CA ASP A 163 -11.14 7.20 0.78
C ASP A 163 -11.96 6.74 -0.44
N SER A 164 -13.28 6.90 -0.37
CA SER A 164 -14.19 6.47 -1.44
C SER A 164 -13.93 7.15 -2.79
N ALA A 165 -13.42 8.39 -2.79
CA ALA A 165 -13.05 9.07 -4.02
C ALA A 165 -11.84 8.42 -4.69
N LEU A 166 -10.79 8.06 -3.93
CA LEU A 166 -9.62 7.34 -4.44
C LEU A 166 -10.01 5.97 -4.98
N LEU A 167 -10.77 5.21 -4.20
CA LEU A 167 -11.25 3.89 -4.63
C LEU A 167 -12.18 3.98 -5.83
N GLY A 168 -12.98 5.05 -5.93
CA GLY A 168 -13.82 5.34 -7.08
C GLY A 168 -13.01 5.56 -8.37
N MET A 169 -11.84 6.20 -8.28
CA MET A 169 -10.93 6.34 -9.43
C MET A 169 -10.39 4.98 -9.88
N ILE A 170 -9.91 4.16 -8.94
CA ILE A 170 -9.43 2.81 -9.23
C ILE A 170 -10.53 1.94 -9.84
N ASN A 171 -11.75 2.05 -9.30
CA ASN A 171 -12.89 1.25 -9.76
C ASN A 171 -13.30 1.53 -11.23
N LYS A 172 -12.94 2.71 -11.77
CA LYS A 172 -13.21 3.04 -13.19
C LYS A 172 -12.40 2.20 -14.18
N ILE A 173 -11.23 1.74 -13.77
CA ILE A 173 -10.33 0.94 -14.62
C ILE A 173 -10.30 -0.54 -14.24
N ARG A 174 -10.97 -0.90 -13.14
CA ARG A 174 -11.09 -2.29 -12.71
C ARG A 174 -11.91 -3.09 -13.72
N ASN A 175 -11.41 -4.26 -14.12
CA ASN A 175 -12.16 -5.15 -15.00
C ASN A 175 -13.50 -5.57 -14.36
N PRO A 176 -14.59 -5.62 -15.12
CA PRO A 176 -15.81 -6.24 -14.66
C PRO A 176 -15.55 -7.74 -14.39
N PHE A 177 -16.21 -8.29 -13.36
CA PHE A 177 -16.06 -9.71 -12.98
C PHE A 177 -14.62 -10.11 -12.60
N ASN A 178 -13.84 -9.18 -12.06
CA ASN A 178 -12.44 -9.42 -11.65
C ASN A 178 -12.30 -10.37 -10.46
N VAL A 179 -13.36 -10.62 -9.70
CA VAL A 179 -13.39 -11.57 -8.59
C VAL A 179 -14.14 -12.84 -8.99
N THR A 180 -13.83 -13.96 -8.33
CA THR A 180 -14.49 -15.25 -8.63
C THR A 180 -15.91 -15.29 -8.06
N LEU A 181 -16.74 -16.22 -8.56
CA LEU A 181 -18.08 -16.43 -8.03
C LEU A 181 -18.09 -16.84 -6.53
N LEU A 182 -16.97 -17.38 -6.03
CA LEU A 182 -16.80 -17.80 -4.65
C LEU A 182 -16.29 -16.68 -3.73
N THR A 183 -15.95 -15.52 -4.29
CA THR A 183 -15.49 -14.32 -3.57
C THR A 183 -16.66 -13.42 -3.22
#